data_ba0c1eae57469efaf9434e00c0766e40
#
_entry.id   ba0c1eae57469efaf9434e00c0766e40
#
_cell.length_a   1.000
_cell.length_b   1.000
_cell.length_c   1.000
_cell.angle_alpha   90.00
_cell.angle_beta   90.00
_cell.angle_gamma   90.00
#
_symmetry.space_group_name_H-M   'P 1'
#
loop_
_entity.id
_entity.type
_entity.pdbx_description
1 polymer ?
#
loop_
_entity_poly.entity_id
_entity_poly.type
_entity_poly.pdbx_seq_one_letter_code
_entity_poly.pdbx_strand_id
1 'polypeptide(L)'
;MKASAAAGPAVVAECVERLKQELQDLERHLVEENSRQAVGGARGGVVRPGVAHMSSEVVDSNPYSRLMALKRMGVVNDYELLLFDYDKVELANMNRLFFQPHQAGLSKVQAAEHTLRHINPDVLFEVHNYSITTVENFQHFMERTSNGGLEEGKPVDLVLSCVDNFEARMTINTACNELGQTWMASGVSENAVSGHIQLIIPGESACFACAPPLVIAANIDEKTLKREGVCAASLPTTMGMVVGILVQNVLKFLLGFGTVSFYLGYNAMQDFFPTMSMKPNPQCEDKNCRKQQNEYKKKVAALPKQEVVQEEKEIIHEDNEWVDSKKILYLG
;
A
#
# COMPACT_ATOMS: atom_id res chain seq x y z
N MET A 1 -42.43 -44.74 30.75
CA MET A 1 -41.83 -44.50 29.43
C MET A 1 -42.81 -43.70 28.60
N LYS A 2 -42.59 -42.40 28.48
CA LYS A 2 -43.39 -41.54 27.59
C LYS A 2 -42.55 -41.34 26.30
N ALA A 3 -43.08 -41.84 25.19
CA ALA A 3 -42.50 -41.67 23.89
C ALA A 3 -42.54 -40.19 23.48
N SER A 4 -41.39 -39.58 23.17
CA SER A 4 -41.31 -38.27 22.54
C SER A 4 -41.78 -38.42 21.11
N ALA A 5 -42.93 -37.82 20.79
CA ALA A 5 -43.43 -37.75 19.42
C ALA A 5 -42.46 -36.86 18.61
N ALA A 6 -41.79 -37.44 17.64
CA ALA A 6 -41.00 -36.69 16.67
C ALA A 6 -41.94 -35.78 15.86
N ALA A 7 -41.65 -34.48 15.82
CA ALA A 7 -42.40 -33.53 15.02
C ALA A 7 -42.38 -33.97 13.55
N GLY A 8 -43.55 -34.05 12.92
CA GLY A 8 -43.67 -34.48 11.52
C GLY A 8 -42.98 -33.49 10.55
N PRO A 9 -42.61 -33.96 9.33
CA PRO A 9 -41.86 -33.17 8.34
C PRO A 9 -42.45 -31.78 8.04
N ALA A 10 -43.77 -31.64 8.12
CA ALA A 10 -44.48 -30.37 7.92
C ALA A 10 -44.17 -29.33 9.02
N VAL A 11 -44.12 -29.77 10.29
CA VAL A 11 -43.75 -28.88 11.43
C VAL A 11 -42.30 -28.43 11.34
N VAL A 12 -41.41 -29.30 10.87
CA VAL A 12 -40.01 -28.95 10.67
C VAL A 12 -39.85 -27.92 9.53
N ALA A 13 -40.61 -28.12 8.42
CA ALA A 13 -40.59 -27.18 7.29
C ALA A 13 -41.14 -25.80 7.71
N GLU A 14 -42.22 -25.74 8.47
CA GLU A 14 -42.79 -24.48 9.00
C GLU A 14 -41.80 -23.78 9.97
N CYS A 15 -41.10 -24.53 10.79
CA CYS A 15 -40.10 -24.00 11.70
C CYS A 15 -38.89 -23.44 10.94
N VAL A 16 -38.46 -24.10 9.87
CA VAL A 16 -37.37 -23.64 8.99
C VAL A 16 -37.74 -22.35 8.27
N GLU A 17 -38.95 -22.24 7.74
CA GLU A 17 -39.41 -21.01 7.07
C GLU A 17 -39.54 -19.85 8.05
N ARG A 18 -40.03 -20.10 9.27
CA ARG A 18 -40.05 -19.07 10.31
C ARG A 18 -38.66 -18.60 10.70
N LEU A 19 -37.71 -19.51 10.88
CA LEU A 19 -36.32 -19.14 11.19
C LEU A 19 -35.65 -18.36 10.06
N LYS A 20 -35.94 -18.68 8.80
CA LYS A 20 -35.45 -17.88 7.64
C LYS A 20 -36.03 -16.46 7.68
N GLN A 21 -37.29 -16.32 8.01
CA GLN A 21 -37.97 -15.01 8.11
C GLN A 21 -37.35 -14.18 9.25
N GLU A 22 -37.15 -14.80 10.42
CA GLU A 22 -36.50 -14.15 11.55
C GLU A 22 -35.04 -13.73 11.23
N LEU A 23 -34.32 -14.55 10.48
CA LEU A 23 -32.95 -14.21 10.02
C LEU A 23 -32.99 -13.01 9.07
N GLN A 24 -33.91 -12.98 8.11
CA GLN A 24 -34.06 -11.85 7.19
C GLN A 24 -34.43 -10.55 7.89
N ASP A 25 -35.28 -10.65 8.90
CA ASP A 25 -35.70 -9.50 9.71
C ASP A 25 -34.52 -8.98 10.57
N LEU A 26 -33.73 -9.88 11.15
CA LEU A 26 -32.49 -9.53 11.87
C LEU A 26 -31.46 -8.89 10.97
N GLU A 27 -31.26 -9.43 9.77
CA GLU A 27 -30.34 -8.83 8.78
C GLU A 27 -30.82 -7.42 8.39
N ARG A 28 -32.11 -7.22 8.18
CA ARG A 28 -32.70 -5.91 7.88
C ARG A 28 -32.50 -4.92 9.03
N HIS A 29 -32.77 -5.34 10.26
CA HIS A 29 -32.52 -4.53 11.46
C HIS A 29 -31.05 -4.19 11.65
N LEU A 30 -30.14 -5.12 11.39
CA LEU A 30 -28.69 -4.88 11.43
C LEU A 30 -28.24 -3.84 10.39
N VAL A 31 -28.80 -3.91 9.18
CA VAL A 31 -28.53 -2.91 8.13
C VAL A 31 -29.10 -1.54 8.51
N GLU A 32 -30.33 -1.50 9.08
CA GLU A 32 -30.94 -0.25 9.55
C GLU A 32 -30.17 0.34 10.75
N GLU A 33 -29.75 -0.49 11.70
CA GLU A 33 -29.00 -0.03 12.86
C GLU A 33 -27.58 0.40 12.50
N ASN A 34 -26.91 -0.31 11.60
CA ASN A 34 -25.64 0.12 11.01
C ASN A 34 -25.80 1.43 10.23
N SER A 35 -26.91 1.61 9.52
CA SER A 35 -27.23 2.86 8.84
C SER A 35 -27.53 4.00 9.83
N ARG A 36 -28.22 3.71 10.93
CA ARG A 36 -28.46 4.68 12.02
C ARG A 36 -27.20 4.99 12.81
N GLN A 37 -26.31 4.02 13.04
CA GLN A 37 -25.02 4.23 13.67
C GLN A 37 -24.05 4.97 12.75
N ALA A 38 -24.10 4.73 11.44
CA ALA A 38 -23.39 5.53 10.45
C ALA A 38 -23.85 7.00 10.44
N VAL A 39 -25.16 7.24 10.71
CA VAL A 39 -25.74 8.58 10.83
C VAL A 39 -25.61 9.15 12.26
N GLY A 40 -25.62 8.31 13.29
CA GLY A 40 -25.59 8.72 14.71
C GLY A 40 -24.21 8.63 15.39
N GLY A 41 -23.26 7.90 14.80
CA GLY A 41 -21.85 7.85 15.23
C GLY A 41 -21.04 9.07 14.79
N ALA A 42 -21.60 9.92 13.97
CA ALA A 42 -21.20 11.31 13.89
C ALA A 42 -21.57 12.02 15.21
N ARG A 43 -20.85 11.74 16.29
CA ARG A 43 -20.57 12.81 17.25
C ARG A 43 -20.12 13.96 16.40
N GLY A 44 -20.93 15.03 16.30
CA GLY A 44 -20.79 16.20 15.44
C GLY A 44 -19.36 16.55 15.05
N GLY A 45 -18.73 15.68 14.28
CA GLY A 45 -17.54 16.01 13.54
C GLY A 45 -18.01 16.98 12.48
N VAL A 46 -17.78 18.24 12.72
CA VAL A 46 -17.94 19.27 11.71
C VAL A 46 -17.20 18.74 10.48
N VAL A 47 -17.95 18.37 9.43
CA VAL A 47 -17.37 18.03 8.14
C VAL A 47 -16.57 19.26 7.74
N ARG A 48 -15.27 19.15 7.84
CA ARG A 48 -14.38 20.27 7.53
C ARG A 48 -14.50 20.51 6.04
N PRO A 49 -14.90 21.72 5.59
CA PRO A 49 -14.89 22.04 4.16
C PRO A 49 -13.43 21.96 3.67
N GLY A 50 -13.24 21.49 2.44
CA GLY A 50 -11.96 21.54 1.75
C GLY A 50 -11.39 22.96 1.75
N VAL A 51 -10.06 23.08 1.81
CA VAL A 51 -9.40 24.38 1.80
C VAL A 51 -9.36 24.88 0.36
N ALA A 52 -10.13 25.93 0.06
CA ALA A 52 -10.26 26.50 -1.29
C ALA A 52 -8.91 27.02 -1.86
N HIS A 53 -7.98 27.41 -0.98
CA HIS A 53 -6.62 27.78 -1.34
C HIS A 53 -5.64 27.26 -0.30
N MET A 54 -4.65 26.49 -0.73
CA MET A 54 -3.57 26.06 0.11
C MET A 54 -2.68 27.25 0.49
N SER A 55 -2.59 27.56 1.79
CA SER A 55 -1.71 28.58 2.35
C SER A 55 -0.53 27.93 3.04
N SER A 56 0.66 28.49 2.89
CA SER A 56 1.87 28.09 3.63
C SER A 56 1.93 28.66 5.06
N GLU A 57 0.93 29.46 5.45
CA GLU A 57 0.83 30.01 6.80
C GLU A 57 0.40 28.93 7.78
N VAL A 58 1.14 28.82 8.89
CA VAL A 58 0.81 27.88 9.98
C VAL A 58 -0.28 28.53 10.83
N VAL A 59 -1.48 27.95 10.81
CA VAL A 59 -2.64 28.41 11.59
C VAL A 59 -3.20 27.27 12.42
N ASP A 60 -3.58 27.55 13.66
CA ASP A 60 -4.07 26.52 14.60
C ASP A 60 -5.43 25.94 14.18
N SER A 61 -6.21 26.65 13.38
CA SER A 61 -7.48 26.17 12.83
C SER A 61 -7.33 25.09 11.75
N ASN A 62 -6.14 24.93 11.19
CA ASN A 62 -5.83 23.92 10.19
C ASN A 62 -4.85 22.87 10.73
N PRO A 63 -5.28 21.64 11.06
CA PRO A 63 -4.41 20.60 11.60
C PRO A 63 -3.27 20.19 10.65
N TYR A 64 -3.42 20.48 9.35
CA TYR A 64 -2.41 20.16 8.32
C TYR A 64 -1.53 21.36 7.95
N SER A 65 -1.70 22.50 8.59
CA SER A 65 -0.95 23.72 8.26
C SER A 65 0.57 23.53 8.31
N ARG A 66 1.07 22.65 9.19
CA ARG A 66 2.49 22.30 9.27
C ARG A 66 2.95 21.45 8.07
N LEU A 67 2.10 20.56 7.55
CA LEU A 67 2.38 19.80 6.33
C LEU A 67 2.32 20.71 5.10
N MET A 68 1.45 21.70 5.10
CA MET A 68 1.32 22.69 4.02
C MET A 68 2.56 23.59 3.92
N ALA A 69 3.38 23.67 4.96
CA ALA A 69 4.69 24.30 4.87
C ALA A 69 5.61 23.64 3.82
N LEU A 70 5.39 22.37 3.49
CA LEU A 70 6.06 21.68 2.38
C LEU A 70 5.73 22.30 1.02
N LYS A 71 4.53 22.88 0.85
CA LYS A 71 4.18 23.64 -0.37
C LYS A 71 5.01 24.92 -0.51
N ARG A 72 5.27 25.63 0.60
CA ARG A 72 6.17 26.79 0.61
C ARG A 72 7.59 26.45 0.18
N MET A 73 8.01 25.21 0.47
CA MET A 73 9.31 24.70 0.05
C MET A 73 9.32 24.23 -1.41
N GLY A 74 8.21 24.37 -2.14
CA GLY A 74 8.07 23.94 -3.54
C GLY A 74 8.04 22.43 -3.70
N VAL A 75 7.68 21.69 -2.65
CA VAL A 75 7.86 20.23 -2.59
C VAL A 75 6.64 19.47 -3.09
N VAL A 76 5.42 19.97 -2.84
CA VAL A 76 4.17 19.34 -3.30
C VAL A 76 3.17 20.42 -3.73
N ASN A 77 2.59 20.29 -4.91
CA ASN A 77 1.52 21.17 -5.34
C ASN A 77 0.14 20.54 -5.15
N ASP A 78 -0.07 19.37 -5.72
CA ASP A 78 -1.32 18.60 -5.67
C ASP A 78 -1.01 17.10 -5.63
N TYR A 79 -1.96 16.30 -5.16
CA TYR A 79 -1.84 14.84 -5.16
C TYR A 79 -3.21 14.18 -5.24
N GLU A 80 -3.24 13.05 -5.92
CA GLU A 80 -4.39 12.19 -6.10
C GLU A 80 -4.02 10.75 -5.79
N LEU A 81 -4.96 9.98 -5.29
CA LEU A 81 -4.78 8.57 -4.97
C LEU A 81 -5.80 7.71 -5.69
N LEU A 82 -5.31 6.77 -6.51
CA LEU A 82 -6.10 5.71 -7.11
C LEU A 82 -5.97 4.45 -6.24
N LEU A 83 -7.08 3.94 -5.75
CA LEU A 83 -7.13 2.79 -4.84
C LEU A 83 -7.77 1.59 -5.53
N PHE A 84 -7.05 0.46 -5.56
CA PHE A 84 -7.51 -0.81 -6.14
C PHE A 84 -7.50 -1.89 -5.07
N ASP A 85 -8.66 -2.47 -4.77
CA ASP A 85 -8.83 -3.64 -3.92
C ASP A 85 -10.20 -4.26 -4.21
N TYR A 86 -10.36 -5.56 -4.05
CA TYR A 86 -11.65 -6.25 -4.25
C TYR A 86 -12.23 -6.81 -2.96
N ASP A 87 -11.47 -6.77 -1.87
CA ASP A 87 -11.89 -7.34 -0.60
C ASP A 87 -12.91 -6.46 0.14
N LYS A 88 -13.60 -7.10 1.06
CA LYS A 88 -14.42 -6.44 2.08
C LYS A 88 -13.65 -6.28 3.38
N VAL A 89 -14.06 -5.30 4.16
CA VAL A 89 -13.56 -5.11 5.51
C VAL A 89 -14.11 -6.22 6.41
N GLU A 90 -13.22 -6.95 7.05
CA GLU A 90 -13.53 -7.99 8.02
C GLU A 90 -13.19 -7.53 9.44
N LEU A 91 -13.85 -8.12 10.46
CA LEU A 91 -13.52 -7.83 11.86
C LEU A 91 -12.04 -8.15 12.19
N ALA A 92 -11.46 -9.16 11.53
CA ALA A 92 -10.05 -9.49 11.65
C ALA A 92 -9.11 -8.38 11.17
N ASN A 93 -9.60 -7.43 10.35
CA ASN A 93 -8.80 -6.30 9.87
C ASN A 93 -8.66 -5.17 10.90
N MET A 94 -9.44 -5.20 11.99
CA MET A 94 -9.43 -4.14 13.02
C MET A 94 -8.11 -4.10 13.81
N ASN A 95 -7.35 -5.19 13.84
CA ASN A 95 -6.04 -5.23 14.49
C ASN A 95 -5.00 -4.30 13.84
N ARG A 96 -5.27 -3.83 12.61
CA ARG A 96 -4.38 -2.91 11.86
C ARG A 96 -4.60 -1.44 12.19
N LEU A 97 -5.52 -1.12 13.11
CA LEU A 97 -5.80 0.21 13.67
C LEU A 97 -6.34 1.25 12.65
N PHE A 98 -6.69 0.83 11.44
CA PHE A 98 -7.21 1.73 10.40
C PHE A 98 -8.73 1.59 10.20
N PHE A 99 -9.20 0.37 9.93
CA PHE A 99 -10.62 0.10 9.78
C PHE A 99 -11.34 0.06 11.13
N GLN A 100 -12.60 0.51 11.14
CA GLN A 100 -13.44 0.56 12.32
C GLN A 100 -14.54 -0.50 12.27
N PRO A 101 -15.07 -1.01 13.42
CA PRO A 101 -16.08 -2.05 13.45
C PRO A 101 -17.32 -1.76 12.61
N HIS A 102 -17.77 -0.50 12.54
CA HIS A 102 -18.92 -0.09 11.73
C HIS A 102 -18.69 -0.17 10.22
N GLN A 103 -17.45 -0.36 9.77
CA GLN A 103 -17.08 -0.51 8.36
C GLN A 103 -17.05 -1.98 7.92
N ALA A 104 -17.27 -2.94 8.83
CA ALA A 104 -17.28 -4.36 8.50
C ALA A 104 -18.33 -4.67 7.43
N GLY A 105 -17.94 -5.43 6.41
CA GLY A 105 -18.79 -5.76 5.25
C GLY A 105 -18.74 -4.76 4.10
N LEU A 106 -18.25 -3.53 4.31
CA LEU A 106 -18.02 -2.58 3.21
C LEU A 106 -16.82 -3.00 2.36
N SER A 107 -16.77 -2.52 1.10
CA SER A 107 -15.57 -2.63 0.29
C SER A 107 -14.40 -1.92 0.99
N LYS A 108 -13.20 -2.54 0.99
CA LYS A 108 -12.00 -1.93 1.60
C LYS A 108 -11.67 -0.57 1.00
N VAL A 109 -11.74 -0.42 -0.33
CA VAL A 109 -11.43 0.86 -1.00
C VAL A 109 -12.43 1.95 -0.65
N GLN A 110 -13.73 1.64 -0.58
CA GLN A 110 -14.75 2.61 -0.18
C GLN A 110 -14.63 3.01 1.29
N ALA A 111 -14.39 2.04 2.17
CA ALA A 111 -14.18 2.31 3.58
C ALA A 111 -12.91 3.16 3.81
N ALA A 112 -11.84 2.88 3.06
CA ALA A 112 -10.61 3.65 3.09
C ALA A 112 -10.82 5.08 2.57
N GLU A 113 -11.45 5.25 1.42
CA GLU A 113 -11.78 6.56 0.86
C GLU A 113 -12.56 7.41 1.87
N HIS A 114 -13.62 6.84 2.46
CA HIS A 114 -14.43 7.55 3.44
C HIS A 114 -13.60 8.00 4.65
N THR A 115 -12.77 7.12 5.20
CA THR A 115 -11.89 7.45 6.33
C THR A 115 -10.87 8.52 5.95
N LEU A 116 -10.23 8.39 4.80
CA LEU A 116 -9.19 9.30 4.34
C LEU A 116 -9.74 10.69 4.01
N ARG A 117 -10.93 10.77 3.40
CA ARG A 117 -11.62 12.08 3.16
C ARG A 117 -11.97 12.80 4.46
N HIS A 118 -12.25 12.07 5.55
CA HIS A 118 -12.44 12.68 6.86
C HIS A 118 -11.12 13.19 7.46
N ILE A 119 -10.02 12.47 7.23
CA ILE A 119 -8.70 12.88 7.68
C ILE A 119 -8.22 14.09 6.86
N ASN A 120 -8.25 13.99 5.54
CA ASN A 120 -7.82 15.08 4.64
C ASN A 120 -8.79 15.24 3.46
N PRO A 121 -9.72 16.19 3.54
CA PRO A 121 -10.72 16.41 2.49
C PRO A 121 -10.16 17.04 1.21
N ASP A 122 -8.91 17.51 1.25
CA ASP A 122 -8.27 18.19 0.11
C ASP A 122 -7.64 17.18 -0.89
N VAL A 123 -7.61 15.87 -0.54
CA VAL A 123 -7.10 14.81 -1.43
C VAL A 123 -8.20 14.30 -2.32
N LEU A 124 -7.89 14.15 -3.60
CA LEU A 124 -8.75 13.47 -4.55
C LEU A 124 -8.51 11.96 -4.47
N PHE A 125 -9.61 11.19 -4.45
CA PHE A 125 -9.58 9.74 -4.43
C PHE A 125 -10.40 9.19 -5.58
N GLU A 126 -9.79 8.28 -6.33
CA GLU A 126 -10.47 7.41 -7.29
C GLU A 126 -10.41 5.98 -6.76
N VAL A 127 -11.54 5.29 -6.66
CA VAL A 127 -11.63 3.97 -6.03
C VAL A 127 -12.15 2.90 -6.99
N HIS A 128 -11.47 1.77 -7.04
CA HIS A 128 -11.75 0.66 -7.91
C HIS A 128 -11.90 -0.63 -7.10
N ASN A 129 -13.14 -1.12 -7.00
CA ASN A 129 -13.49 -2.32 -6.24
C ASN A 129 -13.55 -3.55 -7.15
N TYR A 130 -12.39 -4.05 -7.57
CA TYR A 130 -12.28 -5.27 -8.38
C TYR A 130 -10.89 -5.89 -8.26
N SER A 131 -10.78 -7.19 -8.62
CA SER A 131 -9.49 -7.88 -8.73
C SER A 131 -8.79 -7.50 -10.04
N ILE A 132 -7.54 -7.05 -9.94
CA ILE A 132 -6.69 -6.73 -11.11
C ILE A 132 -6.18 -7.97 -11.86
N THR A 133 -6.40 -9.17 -11.30
CA THR A 133 -5.88 -10.42 -11.90
C THR A 133 -6.77 -10.98 -13.01
N THR A 134 -7.98 -10.47 -13.20
CA THR A 134 -8.85 -10.85 -14.31
C THR A 134 -8.48 -10.08 -15.58
N VAL A 135 -8.65 -10.71 -16.75
CA VAL A 135 -8.24 -10.14 -18.05
C VAL A 135 -8.86 -8.76 -18.30
N GLU A 136 -10.17 -8.63 -18.07
CA GLU A 136 -10.91 -7.38 -18.27
C GLU A 136 -10.42 -6.27 -17.35
N ASN A 137 -10.28 -6.57 -16.07
CA ASN A 137 -9.85 -5.61 -15.08
C ASN A 137 -8.37 -5.26 -15.20
N PHE A 138 -7.54 -6.20 -15.68
CA PHE A 138 -6.14 -5.95 -16.00
C PHE A 138 -5.99 -4.86 -17.07
N GLN A 139 -6.80 -4.93 -18.13
CA GLN A 139 -6.83 -3.90 -19.18
C GLN A 139 -7.17 -2.52 -18.60
N HIS A 140 -8.18 -2.45 -17.74
CA HIS A 140 -8.58 -1.21 -17.10
C HIS A 140 -7.50 -0.70 -16.12
N PHE A 141 -6.85 -1.59 -15.37
CA PHE A 141 -5.70 -1.23 -14.52
C PHE A 141 -4.54 -0.64 -15.34
N MET A 142 -4.23 -1.24 -16.49
CA MET A 142 -3.23 -0.73 -17.43
C MET A 142 -3.59 0.67 -17.95
N GLU A 143 -4.84 0.84 -18.36
CA GLU A 143 -5.37 2.11 -18.86
C GLU A 143 -5.30 3.19 -17.79
N ARG A 144 -5.74 2.91 -16.54
CA ARG A 144 -5.65 3.89 -15.45
C ARG A 144 -4.21 4.20 -15.06
N THR A 145 -3.30 3.23 -15.12
CA THR A 145 -1.87 3.46 -14.89
C THR A 145 -1.26 4.38 -15.94
N SER A 146 -1.69 4.26 -17.20
CA SER A 146 -1.16 5.04 -18.32
C SER A 146 -1.74 6.44 -18.44
N ASN A 147 -2.99 6.65 -17.98
CA ASN A 147 -3.75 7.89 -18.24
C ASN A 147 -4.34 8.51 -16.96
N GLY A 148 -4.12 7.89 -15.80
CA GLY A 148 -4.69 8.33 -14.52
C GLY A 148 -3.80 9.27 -13.72
N GLY A 149 -2.83 9.93 -14.34
CA GLY A 149 -2.02 10.97 -13.69
C GLY A 149 -2.79 12.25 -13.42
N LEU A 150 -2.23 13.15 -12.63
CA LEU A 150 -2.83 14.48 -12.32
C LEU A 150 -3.13 15.30 -13.58
N GLU A 151 -2.32 15.19 -14.61
CA GLU A 151 -2.60 15.79 -15.92
C GLU A 151 -3.33 14.75 -16.78
N GLU A 152 -4.42 15.16 -17.39
CA GLU A 152 -5.24 14.31 -18.26
C GLU A 152 -4.40 13.63 -19.36
N GLY A 153 -4.53 12.31 -19.48
CA GLY A 153 -3.78 11.51 -20.45
C GLY A 153 -2.31 11.27 -20.13
N LYS A 154 -1.85 11.61 -18.93
CA LYS A 154 -0.51 11.30 -18.44
C LYS A 154 -0.52 10.04 -17.56
N PRO A 155 0.58 9.30 -17.52
CA PRO A 155 0.70 8.18 -16.61
C PRO A 155 0.76 8.64 -15.15
N VAL A 156 0.43 7.74 -14.24
CA VAL A 156 0.64 7.96 -12.81
C VAL A 156 2.14 8.07 -12.51
N ASP A 157 2.51 8.86 -11.51
CA ASP A 157 3.92 9.06 -11.16
C ASP A 157 4.55 7.81 -10.53
N LEU A 158 3.77 7.05 -9.77
CA LEU A 158 4.24 5.87 -9.05
C LEU A 158 3.10 4.89 -8.77
N VAL A 159 3.37 3.59 -8.94
CA VAL A 159 2.47 2.52 -8.51
C VAL A 159 3.00 1.91 -7.20
N LEU A 160 2.11 1.69 -6.22
CA LEU A 160 2.43 1.03 -4.96
C LEU A 160 1.75 -0.33 -4.88
N SER A 161 2.52 -1.39 -4.69
CA SER A 161 2.04 -2.74 -4.49
C SER A 161 2.13 -3.12 -3.01
N CYS A 162 0.99 -3.09 -2.34
CA CYS A 162 0.84 -3.49 -0.93
C CYS A 162 0.01 -4.77 -0.79
N VAL A 163 0.00 -5.59 -1.84
CA VAL A 163 -0.77 -6.84 -1.90
C VAL A 163 -0.09 -7.96 -1.11
N ASP A 164 -0.89 -8.90 -0.62
CA ASP A 164 -0.46 -10.02 0.22
C ASP A 164 -0.34 -11.36 -0.52
N ASN A 165 -0.57 -11.37 -1.82
CA ASN A 165 -0.45 -12.57 -2.64
C ASN A 165 0.47 -12.36 -3.85
N PHE A 166 1.05 -13.46 -4.33
CA PHE A 166 2.02 -13.43 -5.42
C PHE A 166 1.37 -13.20 -6.78
N GLU A 167 0.15 -13.70 -6.99
CA GLU A 167 -0.58 -13.54 -8.24
C GLU A 167 -0.82 -12.05 -8.57
N ALA A 168 -1.35 -11.29 -7.62
CA ALA A 168 -1.55 -9.86 -7.79
C ALA A 168 -0.22 -9.11 -7.96
N ARG A 169 0.83 -9.50 -7.21
CA ARG A 169 2.16 -8.90 -7.33
C ARG A 169 2.79 -9.15 -8.70
N MET A 170 2.65 -10.37 -9.24
CA MET A 170 3.11 -10.69 -10.59
C MET A 170 2.30 -9.94 -11.66
N THR A 171 1.00 -9.78 -11.46
CA THR A 171 0.14 -8.98 -12.34
C THR A 171 0.61 -7.52 -12.41
N ILE A 172 0.87 -6.90 -11.26
CA ILE A 172 1.43 -5.54 -11.19
C ILE A 172 2.80 -5.48 -11.86
N ASN A 173 3.68 -6.45 -11.59
CA ASN A 173 5.00 -6.54 -12.22
C ASN A 173 4.90 -6.59 -13.76
N THR A 174 3.98 -7.39 -14.29
CA THR A 174 3.77 -7.52 -15.73
C THR A 174 3.28 -6.19 -16.33
N ALA A 175 2.28 -5.57 -15.71
CA ALA A 175 1.75 -4.27 -16.13
C ALA A 175 2.84 -3.19 -16.14
N CYS A 176 3.56 -3.04 -15.03
CA CYS A 176 4.59 -2.03 -14.90
C CYS A 176 5.79 -2.26 -15.85
N ASN A 177 6.17 -3.52 -16.10
CA ASN A 177 7.19 -3.83 -17.10
C ASN A 177 6.74 -3.50 -18.51
N GLU A 178 5.47 -3.78 -18.86
CA GLU A 178 4.90 -3.48 -20.18
C GLU A 178 4.85 -1.98 -20.44
N LEU A 179 4.40 -1.21 -19.45
CA LEU A 179 4.27 0.25 -19.53
C LEU A 179 5.60 1.00 -19.31
N GLY A 180 6.62 0.35 -18.77
CA GLY A 180 7.83 1.04 -18.31
C GLY A 180 7.59 1.87 -17.05
N GLN A 181 6.55 1.54 -16.28
CA GLN A 181 6.10 2.28 -15.11
C GLN A 181 6.92 1.93 -13.87
N THR A 182 7.49 2.93 -13.20
CA THR A 182 8.15 2.77 -11.91
C THR A 182 7.15 2.40 -10.82
N TRP A 183 7.53 1.48 -9.95
CA TRP A 183 6.68 1.04 -8.86
C TRP A 183 7.47 0.64 -7.62
N MET A 184 6.80 0.63 -6.47
CA MET A 184 7.35 0.12 -5.22
C MET A 184 6.50 -1.02 -4.69
N ALA A 185 7.16 -2.09 -4.28
CA ALA A 185 6.54 -3.21 -3.59
C ALA A 185 6.80 -3.13 -2.09
N SER A 186 5.85 -3.60 -1.30
CA SER A 186 6.04 -3.85 0.13
C SER A 186 5.51 -5.23 0.50
N GLY A 187 6.08 -5.82 1.55
CA GLY A 187 5.64 -7.10 2.05
C GLY A 187 6.05 -7.29 3.51
N VAL A 188 5.19 -7.99 4.25
CA VAL A 188 5.45 -8.47 5.61
C VAL A 188 5.48 -9.99 5.56
N SER A 189 6.43 -10.61 6.24
CA SER A 189 6.57 -12.07 6.28
C SER A 189 5.43 -12.73 7.07
N GLU A 190 5.17 -14.01 6.80
CA GLU A 190 4.13 -14.79 7.47
C GLU A 190 4.29 -14.85 8.99
N ASN A 191 5.53 -14.77 9.50
CA ASN A 191 5.80 -14.74 10.93
C ASN A 191 5.62 -13.37 11.58
N ALA A 192 5.23 -12.35 10.80
CA ALA A 192 4.97 -10.98 11.21
C ALA A 192 6.14 -10.22 11.88
N VAL A 193 7.36 -10.78 11.90
CA VAL A 193 8.53 -10.15 12.56
C VAL A 193 9.53 -9.54 11.59
N SER A 194 9.26 -9.65 10.30
CA SER A 194 10.09 -9.03 9.26
C SER A 194 9.26 -8.53 8.09
N GLY A 195 9.84 -7.63 7.32
CA GLY A 195 9.22 -7.13 6.11
C GLY A 195 10.24 -6.36 5.27
N HIS A 196 9.81 -5.86 4.13
CA HIS A 196 10.67 -5.13 3.22
C HIS A 196 9.88 -4.20 2.32
N ILE A 197 10.61 -3.26 1.75
CA ILE A 197 10.18 -2.46 0.61
C ILE A 197 11.18 -2.64 -0.53
N GLN A 198 10.72 -2.52 -1.77
CA GLN A 198 11.55 -2.60 -2.96
C GLN A 198 11.09 -1.56 -3.99
N LEU A 199 12.02 -0.71 -4.45
CA LEU A 199 11.83 0.16 -5.61
C LEU A 199 12.20 -0.63 -6.86
N ILE A 200 11.30 -0.61 -7.85
CA ILE A 200 11.49 -1.29 -9.12
C ILE A 200 11.34 -0.27 -10.24
N ILE A 201 12.47 -0.04 -10.93
CA ILE A 201 12.53 0.80 -12.12
C ILE A 201 12.76 -0.14 -13.32
N PRO A 202 11.78 -0.31 -14.22
CA PRO A 202 11.89 -1.23 -15.34
C PRO A 202 13.14 -1.00 -16.17
N GLY A 203 13.92 -2.07 -16.34
CA GLY A 203 15.18 -2.05 -17.09
C GLY A 203 16.43 -1.66 -16.29
N GLU A 204 16.30 -0.87 -15.23
CA GLU A 204 17.40 -0.44 -14.38
C GLU A 204 17.63 -1.38 -13.19
N SER A 205 16.56 -1.73 -12.49
CA SER A 205 16.62 -2.63 -11.34
C SER A 205 15.95 -3.97 -11.64
N ALA A 206 16.23 -4.99 -10.81
CA ALA A 206 15.56 -6.28 -10.92
C ALA A 206 14.06 -6.13 -10.73
N CYS A 207 13.25 -6.61 -11.68
CA CYS A 207 11.82 -6.74 -11.50
C CYS A 207 11.49 -7.93 -10.60
N PHE A 208 10.23 -8.08 -10.19
CA PHE A 208 9.83 -9.17 -9.30
C PHE A 208 10.03 -10.56 -9.92
N ALA A 209 9.93 -10.69 -11.26
CA ALA A 209 10.21 -11.92 -11.99
C ALA A 209 11.72 -12.18 -12.23
N CYS A 210 12.60 -11.22 -11.99
CA CYS A 210 14.05 -11.43 -12.10
C CYS A 210 14.61 -12.33 -11.00
N ALA A 211 14.01 -12.27 -9.80
CA ALA A 211 14.36 -13.08 -8.65
C ALA A 211 13.08 -13.45 -7.89
N PRO A 212 12.23 -14.32 -8.49
CA PRO A 212 10.96 -14.68 -7.89
C PRO A 212 11.19 -15.46 -6.58
N PRO A 213 10.26 -15.36 -5.60
CA PRO A 213 10.26 -16.23 -4.44
C PRO A 213 10.28 -17.70 -4.86
N LEU A 214 10.89 -18.57 -4.04
CA LEU A 214 11.02 -20.01 -4.33
C LEU A 214 9.69 -20.68 -4.70
N VAL A 215 8.60 -20.25 -4.10
CA VAL A 215 7.24 -20.73 -4.37
C VAL A 215 6.87 -20.52 -5.84
N ILE A 216 7.12 -19.33 -6.38
CA ILE A 216 6.85 -19.00 -7.77
C ILE A 216 7.84 -19.73 -8.69
N ALA A 217 9.13 -19.70 -8.35
CA ALA A 217 10.18 -20.37 -9.12
C ALA A 217 9.96 -21.90 -9.23
N ALA A 218 9.34 -22.51 -8.24
CA ALA A 218 9.00 -23.92 -8.22
C ALA A 218 7.61 -24.25 -8.82
N ASN A 219 6.89 -23.25 -9.34
CA ASN A 219 5.50 -23.37 -9.82
C ASN A 219 4.55 -24.01 -8.79
N ILE A 220 4.76 -23.72 -7.51
CA ILE A 220 3.88 -24.19 -6.45
C ILE A 220 2.67 -23.25 -6.40
N ASP A 221 1.46 -23.81 -6.48
CA ASP A 221 0.24 -23.02 -6.33
C ASP A 221 0.18 -22.47 -4.88
N GLU A 222 0.15 -21.14 -4.77
CA GLU A 222 0.09 -20.42 -3.49
C GLU A 222 -1.10 -20.88 -2.62
N LYS A 223 -2.21 -21.26 -3.26
CA LYS A 223 -3.40 -21.77 -2.58
C LYS A 223 -3.11 -23.06 -1.81
N THR A 224 -2.17 -23.89 -2.30
CA THR A 224 -1.78 -25.15 -1.64
C THR A 224 -0.91 -24.91 -0.40
N LEU A 225 -0.29 -23.74 -0.27
CA LEU A 225 0.54 -23.37 0.87
C LEU A 225 -0.28 -22.76 2.01
N LYS A 226 -1.41 -22.14 1.69
CA LYS A 226 -2.33 -21.60 2.69
C LYS A 226 -3.07 -22.76 3.35
N ARG A 227 -2.73 -23.05 4.62
CA ARG A 227 -3.51 -23.99 5.44
C ARG A 227 -4.90 -23.41 5.65
N GLU A 228 -5.93 -24.18 5.36
CA GLU A 228 -7.31 -23.77 5.63
C GLU A 228 -7.46 -23.30 7.10
N GLY A 229 -8.02 -22.11 7.27
CA GLY A 229 -8.26 -21.52 8.58
C GLY A 229 -7.04 -20.89 9.28
N VAL A 230 -5.87 -20.87 8.65
CA VAL A 230 -4.68 -20.19 9.19
C VAL A 230 -4.41 -18.91 8.37
N CYS A 231 -4.77 -17.76 8.93
CA CYS A 231 -4.31 -16.48 8.40
C CYS A 231 -2.83 -16.28 8.76
N ALA A 232 -2.07 -15.63 7.87
CA ALA A 232 -0.73 -15.17 8.21
C ALA A 232 -0.77 -14.29 9.45
N ALA A 233 0.22 -14.43 10.32
CA ALA A 233 0.30 -13.60 11.51
C ALA A 233 0.38 -12.11 11.11
N SER A 234 -0.30 -11.26 11.85
CA SER A 234 -0.31 -9.81 11.62
C SER A 234 0.05 -9.08 12.90
N LEU A 235 1.23 -8.45 12.89
CA LEU A 235 1.69 -7.61 14.00
C LEU A 235 1.60 -6.14 13.56
N PRO A 236 0.69 -5.34 14.13
CA PRO A 236 0.47 -3.95 13.72
C PRO A 236 1.74 -3.10 13.75
N THR A 237 2.61 -3.33 14.72
CA THR A 237 3.89 -2.62 14.86
C THR A 237 4.84 -2.89 13.70
N THR A 238 5.02 -4.16 13.31
CA THR A 238 5.84 -4.52 12.13
C THR A 238 5.26 -3.93 10.85
N MET A 239 3.93 -4.04 10.68
CA MET A 239 3.26 -3.44 9.53
C MET A 239 3.44 -1.92 9.50
N GLY A 240 3.31 -1.25 10.65
CA GLY A 240 3.54 0.19 10.79
C GLY A 240 4.96 0.59 10.41
N MET A 241 5.98 -0.19 10.83
CA MET A 241 7.38 0.04 10.44
C MET A 241 7.56 -0.08 8.93
N VAL A 242 7.05 -1.15 8.32
CA VAL A 242 7.17 -1.38 6.86
C VAL A 242 6.45 -0.29 6.08
N VAL A 243 5.23 0.10 6.49
CA VAL A 243 4.50 1.21 5.85
C VAL A 243 5.24 2.53 6.04
N GLY A 244 5.79 2.80 7.23
CA GLY A 244 6.54 4.01 7.52
C GLY A 244 7.76 4.17 6.60
N ILE A 245 8.57 3.11 6.44
CA ILE A 245 9.74 3.15 5.54
C ILE A 245 9.32 3.18 4.06
N LEU A 246 8.19 2.55 3.69
CA LEU A 246 7.65 2.65 2.34
C LEU A 246 7.27 4.09 2.00
N VAL A 247 6.43 4.71 2.81
CA VAL A 247 5.97 6.10 2.59
C VAL A 247 7.16 7.06 2.59
N GLN A 248 8.12 6.89 3.51
CA GLN A 248 9.33 7.71 3.52
C GLN A 248 10.13 7.56 2.22
N ASN A 249 10.22 6.35 1.66
CA ASN A 249 10.92 6.09 0.40
C ASN A 249 10.16 6.66 -0.81
N VAL A 250 8.82 6.57 -0.79
CA VAL A 250 7.92 7.21 -1.77
C VAL A 250 8.13 8.72 -1.80
N LEU A 251 8.14 9.37 -0.63
CA LEU A 251 8.36 10.81 -0.53
C LEU A 251 9.74 11.21 -1.05
N LYS A 252 10.79 10.47 -0.71
CA LYS A 252 12.14 10.70 -1.27
C LYS A 252 12.15 10.62 -2.79
N PHE A 253 11.46 9.61 -3.36
CA PHE A 253 11.40 9.39 -4.80
C PHE A 253 10.64 10.51 -5.50
N LEU A 254 9.41 10.81 -5.06
CA LEU A 254 8.56 11.81 -5.71
C LEU A 254 9.07 13.24 -5.53
N LEU A 255 9.68 13.54 -4.40
CA LEU A 255 10.12 14.88 -4.05
C LEU A 255 11.61 15.13 -4.30
N GLY A 256 12.35 14.12 -4.75
CA GLY A 256 13.75 14.25 -5.15
C GLY A 256 14.71 14.62 -4.02
N PHE A 257 14.47 14.17 -2.79
CA PHE A 257 15.37 14.45 -1.67
C PHE A 257 16.00 13.18 -1.06
N GLY A 258 17.19 13.34 -0.51
CA GLY A 258 17.91 12.25 0.14
C GLY A 258 18.24 11.09 -0.83
N THR A 259 18.49 9.90 -0.28
CA THR A 259 18.79 8.69 -1.04
C THR A 259 17.61 7.72 -1.00
N VAL A 260 17.10 7.36 -2.17
CA VAL A 260 16.03 6.36 -2.31
C VAL A 260 16.65 4.96 -2.24
N SER A 261 16.14 4.10 -1.38
CA SER A 261 16.60 2.71 -1.25
C SER A 261 15.93 1.83 -2.32
N PHE A 262 16.73 1.09 -3.09
CA PHE A 262 16.19 0.09 -4.02
C PHE A 262 15.56 -1.11 -3.30
N TYR A 263 16.19 -1.53 -2.22
CA TYR A 263 15.63 -2.52 -1.29
C TYR A 263 15.98 -2.11 0.13
N LEU A 264 15.00 -2.13 1.00
CA LEU A 264 15.18 -1.88 2.43
C LEU A 264 14.35 -2.90 3.20
N GLY A 265 15.02 -3.75 3.94
CA GLY A 265 14.41 -4.74 4.83
C GLY A 265 14.21 -4.20 6.25
N TYR A 266 13.40 -4.90 7.00
CA TYR A 266 13.24 -4.74 8.45
C TYR A 266 13.13 -6.09 9.12
N ASN A 267 13.90 -6.32 10.18
CA ASN A 267 13.83 -7.50 11.02
C ASN A 267 13.69 -7.08 12.48
N ALA A 268 12.49 -7.28 13.03
CA ALA A 268 12.14 -6.90 14.40
C ALA A 268 12.87 -7.72 15.47
N MET A 269 13.38 -8.91 15.13
CA MET A 269 14.11 -9.75 16.10
C MET A 269 15.50 -9.22 16.41
N GLN A 270 16.04 -8.36 15.56
CA GLN A 270 17.43 -7.88 15.66
C GLN A 270 17.53 -6.35 15.48
N ASP A 271 16.41 -5.65 15.33
CA ASP A 271 16.36 -4.22 14.97
C ASP A 271 17.26 -3.90 13.76
N PHE A 272 17.24 -4.81 12.77
CA PHE A 272 18.14 -4.78 11.63
C PHE A 272 17.45 -4.28 10.35
N PHE A 273 18.09 -3.34 9.66
CA PHE A 273 17.60 -2.70 8.43
C PHE A 273 18.56 -2.93 7.26
N PRO A 274 18.57 -4.11 6.63
CA PRO A 274 19.43 -4.37 5.49
C PRO A 274 19.02 -3.55 4.27
N THR A 275 20.00 -2.98 3.57
CA THR A 275 19.81 -2.32 2.28
C THR A 275 20.59 -3.04 1.21
N MET A 276 20.01 -3.13 0.01
CA MET A 276 20.69 -3.70 -1.15
C MET A 276 20.12 -3.13 -2.45
N SER A 277 20.83 -3.33 -3.54
CA SER A 277 20.33 -3.12 -4.89
C SER A 277 20.44 -4.42 -5.69
N MET A 278 19.41 -4.78 -6.43
CA MET A 278 19.40 -5.96 -7.27
C MET A 278 19.47 -5.55 -8.74
N LYS A 279 20.44 -6.10 -9.46
CA LYS A 279 20.54 -5.88 -10.91
C LYS A 279 19.52 -6.76 -11.65
N PRO A 280 18.98 -6.29 -12.78
CA PRO A 280 18.03 -7.07 -13.56
C PRO A 280 18.70 -8.33 -14.13
N ASN A 281 17.93 -9.42 -14.15
CA ASN A 281 18.37 -10.69 -14.75
C ASN A 281 18.26 -10.61 -16.28
N PRO A 282 19.36 -10.76 -17.03
CA PRO A 282 19.32 -10.75 -18.50
C PRO A 282 18.45 -11.88 -19.09
N GLN A 283 18.27 -12.97 -18.34
CA GLN A 283 17.47 -14.13 -18.72
C GLN A 283 16.11 -14.14 -18.01
N CYS A 284 15.61 -12.97 -17.55
CA CYS A 284 14.31 -12.88 -16.92
C CYS A 284 13.23 -13.52 -17.80
N GLU A 285 12.32 -14.28 -17.21
CA GLU A 285 11.21 -14.92 -17.95
C GLU A 285 10.26 -13.89 -18.56
N ASP A 286 10.07 -12.74 -17.91
CA ASP A 286 9.25 -11.66 -18.43
C ASP A 286 9.91 -10.98 -19.64
N LYS A 287 9.27 -11.12 -20.79
CA LYS A 287 9.72 -10.54 -22.08
C LYS A 287 9.77 -9.01 -22.04
N ASN A 288 8.83 -8.38 -21.33
CA ASN A 288 8.75 -6.93 -21.22
C ASN A 288 9.88 -6.41 -20.34
N CYS A 289 10.25 -7.11 -19.27
CA CYS A 289 11.44 -6.81 -18.49
C CYS A 289 12.71 -6.83 -19.36
N ARG A 290 12.92 -7.88 -20.17
CA ARG A 290 14.08 -7.93 -21.07
C ARG A 290 14.08 -6.81 -22.12
N LYS A 291 12.89 -6.42 -22.62
CA LYS A 291 12.74 -5.27 -23.52
C LYS A 291 13.19 -3.99 -22.82
N GLN A 292 12.69 -3.70 -21.62
CA GLN A 292 13.06 -2.53 -20.83
C GLN A 292 14.57 -2.50 -20.51
N GLN A 293 15.18 -3.65 -20.20
CA GLN A 293 16.64 -3.73 -20.00
C GLN A 293 17.40 -3.27 -21.22
N ASN A 294 16.95 -3.67 -22.43
CA ASN A 294 17.62 -3.27 -23.67
C ASN A 294 17.43 -1.77 -23.96
N GLU A 295 16.26 -1.23 -23.68
CA GLU A 295 15.98 0.21 -23.80
C GLU A 295 16.82 1.02 -22.81
N TYR A 296 16.92 0.59 -21.57
CA TYR A 296 17.75 1.22 -20.55
C TYR A 296 19.22 1.23 -20.95
N LYS A 297 19.77 0.09 -21.43
CA LYS A 297 21.15 0.02 -21.93
C LYS A 297 21.41 1.00 -23.07
N LYS A 298 20.45 1.16 -24.00
CA LYS A 298 20.56 2.15 -25.09
C LYS A 298 20.56 3.59 -24.54
N LYS A 299 19.67 3.88 -23.59
CA LYS A 299 19.61 5.20 -22.93
C LYS A 299 20.93 5.53 -22.24
N VAL A 300 21.47 4.60 -21.44
CA VAL A 300 22.74 4.79 -20.75
C VAL A 300 23.91 4.95 -21.73
N ALA A 301 23.93 4.17 -22.82
CA ALA A 301 24.97 4.27 -23.85
C ALA A 301 24.93 5.61 -24.64
N ALA A 302 23.75 6.24 -24.72
CA ALA A 302 23.54 7.53 -25.38
C ALA A 302 23.90 8.74 -24.49
N LEU A 303 24.04 8.54 -23.17
CA LEU A 303 24.47 9.60 -22.28
C LEU A 303 25.94 9.96 -22.57
N PRO A 304 26.29 11.25 -22.64
CA PRO A 304 27.70 11.66 -22.79
C PRO A 304 28.49 11.06 -21.62
N LYS A 305 29.57 10.40 -21.92
CA LYS A 305 30.51 9.90 -20.91
C LYS A 305 31.01 11.12 -20.14
N GLN A 306 30.43 11.35 -18.95
CA GLN A 306 31.07 12.26 -18.00
C GLN A 306 32.38 11.61 -17.65
N GLU A 307 33.48 12.28 -18.02
CA GLU A 307 34.81 11.98 -17.47
C GLU A 307 34.64 12.11 -15.96
N VAL A 308 34.66 10.96 -15.27
CA VAL A 308 34.76 10.93 -13.82
C VAL A 308 36.13 11.51 -13.47
N VAL A 309 36.18 12.83 -13.32
CA VAL A 309 37.28 13.44 -12.60
C VAL A 309 37.13 12.92 -11.18
N GLN A 310 37.90 11.91 -10.86
CA GLN A 310 38.12 11.52 -9.47
C GLN A 310 38.88 12.69 -8.83
N GLU A 311 38.15 13.66 -8.30
CA GLU A 311 38.69 14.49 -7.25
C GLU A 311 38.95 13.56 -6.07
N GLU A 312 40.16 13.09 -5.93
CA GLU A 312 40.69 12.60 -4.66
C GLU A 312 40.53 13.75 -3.67
N LYS A 313 39.40 13.78 -2.98
CA LYS A 313 39.27 14.61 -1.79
C LYS A 313 40.22 14.02 -0.77
N GLU A 314 41.38 14.63 -0.64
CA GLU A 314 42.23 14.45 0.56
C GLU A 314 41.27 14.61 1.76
N ILE A 315 41.11 13.51 2.50
CA ILE A 315 40.41 13.54 3.77
C ILE A 315 41.33 14.27 4.73
N ILE A 316 41.15 15.58 4.83
CA ILE A 316 41.76 16.37 5.89
C ILE A 316 41.05 15.94 7.17
N HIS A 317 41.74 15.12 7.95
CA HIS A 317 41.32 14.85 9.33
C HIS A 317 41.53 16.13 10.12
N GLU A 318 40.48 16.95 10.30
CA GLU A 318 40.49 17.95 11.35
C GLU A 318 40.50 17.19 12.67
N ASP A 319 41.57 17.44 13.46
CA ASP A 319 41.62 16.95 14.83
C ASP A 319 40.44 17.53 15.62
N ASN A 320 39.42 16.72 15.78
CA ASN A 320 38.28 17.06 16.62
C ASN A 320 38.76 17.04 18.07
N GLU A 321 39.11 18.20 18.61
CA GLU A 321 39.17 18.41 20.05
C GLU A 321 37.79 18.12 20.63
N TRP A 322 37.65 16.98 21.28
CA TRP A 322 36.47 16.62 22.03
C TRP A 322 36.32 17.63 23.19
N VAL A 323 35.51 18.66 22.97
CA VAL A 323 35.06 19.52 24.05
C VAL A 323 34.10 18.72 24.93
N ASP A 324 34.59 18.37 26.11
CA ASP A 324 33.88 17.67 27.16
C ASP A 324 32.79 18.59 27.74
N SER A 325 31.61 18.63 27.10
CA SER A 325 30.45 19.34 27.65
C SER A 325 29.20 18.48 27.56
N LYS A 326 29.06 17.65 28.59
CA LYS A 326 27.82 16.91 28.86
C LYS A 326 26.73 17.87 29.31
N LYS A 327 25.87 18.29 28.41
CA LYS A 327 24.52 18.79 28.74
C LYS A 327 23.51 18.04 27.89
N ILE A 328 22.96 16.97 28.48
CA ILE A 328 21.79 16.30 27.94
C ILE A 328 20.58 17.07 28.41
N LEU A 329 19.90 17.78 27.52
CA LEU A 329 18.63 18.42 27.78
C LEU A 329 17.53 17.42 27.45
N TYR A 330 16.83 16.91 28.47
CA TYR A 330 15.57 16.23 28.31
C TYR A 330 14.46 17.25 28.09
N LEU A 331 13.85 17.27 26.93
CA LEU A 331 12.58 17.92 26.70
C LEU A 331 11.50 16.85 26.74
N GLY A 332 10.60 16.91 27.73
CA GLY A 332 9.41 16.07 27.88
C GLY A 332 8.32 16.42 26.86
#